data_f03b63360b18e8e6f67282065027ae03
#
_entry.id   f03b63360b18e8e6f67282065027ae03
#
_cell.length_a   1.000
_cell.length_b   1.000
_cell.length_c   1.000
_cell.angle_alpha   90.00
_cell.angle_beta   90.00
_cell.angle_gamma   90.00
#
_symmetry.space_group_name_H-M   'P 1'
#
loop_
_entity.id
_entity.type
_entity.pdbx_description
1 polymer ?
#
loop_
_entity_poly.entity_id
_entity_poly.type
_entity_poly.pdbx_seq_one_letter_code
_entity_poly.pdbx_strand_id
1 'polypeptide(L)'
;MSVILPFLSGFVAAIIGIFPPGLINMTAAKVSVTDGRRRALVFVLGALLVILVQTYISVIFARYINKNEEVVVLLREIGLGIFTVISFYFLFFAKTPKKQIDKESIQLKSKRSRFFMGMLISAINFFPIPYYVLVSITLASYKIFTFDAVSIYSLVFGVVFGSFSVFYCYVVFFEKLKSKTDYFIKNMNTIIGLVTGFVAILTLINILNYHFN
;
A
#
# COMPACT_ATOMS: atom_id res chain seq x y z
N MET A 1 9.98 -24.78 3.38
CA MET A 1 10.19 -23.60 2.51
C MET A 1 10.98 -22.53 3.25
N SER A 2 11.82 -21.77 2.57
CA SER A 2 12.59 -20.73 3.23
C SER A 2 11.67 -19.58 3.69
N VAL A 3 11.86 -19.10 4.89
CA VAL A 3 11.19 -17.92 5.47
C VAL A 3 11.48 -16.64 4.64
N ILE A 4 12.62 -16.65 3.98
CA ILE A 4 13.19 -15.47 3.29
C ILE A 4 12.34 -15.05 2.07
N LEU A 5 11.93 -16.03 1.25
CA LEU A 5 11.23 -15.70 0.00
C LEU A 5 9.85 -15.05 0.22
N PRO A 6 8.97 -15.58 1.10
CA PRO A 6 7.73 -14.90 1.46
C PRO A 6 7.96 -13.53 2.09
N PHE A 7 8.97 -13.38 2.96
CA PHE A 7 9.31 -12.10 3.58
C PHE A 7 9.70 -11.06 2.54
N LEU A 8 10.64 -11.40 1.64
CA LEU A 8 11.08 -10.49 0.58
C LEU A 8 9.94 -10.13 -0.38
N SER A 9 9.09 -11.10 -0.72
CA SER A 9 7.92 -10.87 -1.56
C SER A 9 6.94 -9.90 -0.91
N GLY A 10 6.65 -10.06 0.38
CA GLY A 10 5.81 -9.13 1.14
C GLY A 10 6.44 -7.74 1.25
N PHE A 11 7.75 -7.68 1.49
CA PHE A 11 8.50 -6.42 1.55
C PHE A 11 8.43 -5.64 0.23
N VAL A 12 8.71 -6.31 -0.90
CA VAL A 12 8.66 -5.69 -2.23
C VAL A 12 7.23 -5.30 -2.61
N ALA A 13 6.24 -6.16 -2.34
CA ALA A 13 4.84 -5.85 -2.57
C ALA A 13 4.40 -4.60 -1.79
N ALA A 14 4.82 -4.46 -0.53
CA ALA A 14 4.52 -3.27 0.26
C ALA A 14 5.17 -2.01 -0.31
N ILE A 15 6.42 -2.08 -0.76
CA ILE A 15 7.07 -0.95 -1.41
C ILE A 15 6.25 -0.52 -2.63
N ILE A 16 5.90 -1.45 -3.52
CA ILE A 16 5.15 -1.15 -4.75
C ILE A 16 3.78 -0.54 -4.41
N GLY A 17 3.03 -1.14 -3.48
CA GLY A 17 1.66 -0.73 -3.15
C GLY A 17 1.57 0.58 -2.36
N ILE A 18 2.60 0.92 -1.56
CA ILE A 18 2.59 2.09 -0.68
C ILE A 18 3.41 3.25 -1.25
N PHE A 19 4.35 2.98 -2.16
CA PHE A 19 5.21 4.01 -2.74
C PHE A 19 4.44 5.18 -3.38
N PRO A 20 3.33 4.97 -4.11
CA PRO A 20 2.52 6.08 -4.59
C PRO A 20 2.02 6.92 -3.41
N PRO A 21 2.11 8.26 -3.50
CA PRO A 21 1.68 9.13 -2.43
C PRO A 21 0.17 9.04 -2.22
N GLY A 22 -0.21 8.42 -1.11
CA GLY A 22 -1.59 8.26 -0.65
C GLY A 22 -1.88 9.02 0.64
N LEU A 23 -3.11 8.84 1.17
CA LEU A 23 -3.57 9.56 2.36
C LEU A 23 -2.65 9.35 3.58
N ILE A 24 -2.19 8.12 3.82
CA ILE A 24 -1.33 7.81 4.98
C ILE A 24 0.05 8.45 4.80
N ASN A 25 0.67 8.28 3.62
CA ASN A 25 2.00 8.80 3.31
C ASN A 25 2.05 10.32 3.45
N MET A 26 1.06 11.00 2.84
CA MET A 26 0.99 12.46 2.87
C MET A 26 0.65 13.00 4.25
N THR A 27 -0.16 12.26 5.04
CA THR A 27 -0.40 12.63 6.44
C THR A 27 0.84 12.43 7.31
N ALA A 28 1.58 11.33 7.13
CA ALA A 28 2.85 11.11 7.82
C ALA A 28 3.86 12.22 7.50
N ALA A 29 3.97 12.60 6.22
CA ALA A 29 4.79 13.72 5.77
C ALA A 29 4.34 15.06 6.40
N LYS A 30 3.02 15.36 6.38
CA LYS A 30 2.46 16.56 7.02
C LYS A 30 2.79 16.60 8.51
N VAL A 31 2.55 15.52 9.24
CA VAL A 31 2.87 15.42 10.68
C VAL A 31 4.37 15.61 10.93
N SER A 32 5.24 15.09 10.06
CA SER A 32 6.69 15.29 10.18
C SER A 32 7.09 16.75 10.07
N VAL A 33 6.48 17.48 9.14
CA VAL A 33 6.76 18.90 8.91
C VAL A 33 6.17 19.79 10.01
N THR A 34 4.97 19.48 10.52
CA THR A 34 4.26 20.31 11.50
C THR A 34 4.61 20.00 12.94
N ASP A 35 4.66 18.72 13.31
CA ASP A 35 4.80 18.26 14.71
C ASP A 35 6.16 17.63 15.00
N GLY A 36 6.98 17.46 13.97
CA GLY A 36 8.31 16.87 14.01
C GLY A 36 8.34 15.35 13.87
N ARG A 37 9.52 14.85 13.48
CA ARG A 37 9.77 13.44 13.11
C ARG A 37 9.30 12.43 14.16
N ARG A 38 9.52 12.70 15.44
CA ARG A 38 9.13 11.75 16.51
C ARG A 38 7.62 11.50 16.55
N ARG A 39 6.79 12.53 16.35
CA ARG A 39 5.33 12.39 16.32
C ARG A 39 4.85 11.74 15.02
N ALA A 40 5.53 12.01 13.90
CA ALA A 40 5.27 11.33 12.63
C ALA A 40 5.56 9.84 12.72
N LEU A 41 6.65 9.42 13.36
CA LEU A 41 6.94 7.99 13.57
C LEU A 41 5.91 7.31 14.47
N VAL A 42 5.42 8.01 15.50
CA VAL A 42 4.33 7.47 16.34
C VAL A 42 3.02 7.31 15.53
N PHE A 43 2.72 8.25 14.64
CA PHE A 43 1.61 8.11 13.69
C PHE A 43 1.81 6.89 12.78
N VAL A 44 3.01 6.71 12.22
CA VAL A 44 3.37 5.56 11.38
C VAL A 44 3.20 4.24 12.14
N LEU A 45 3.63 4.16 13.41
CA LEU A 45 3.44 2.95 14.22
C LEU A 45 1.94 2.61 14.40
N GLY A 46 1.09 3.61 14.61
CA GLY A 46 -0.36 3.40 14.64
C GLY A 46 -0.91 2.85 13.32
N ALA A 47 -0.46 3.40 12.19
CA ALA A 47 -0.87 2.92 10.87
C ALA A 47 -0.39 1.49 10.60
N LEU A 48 0.86 1.16 10.97
CA LEU A 48 1.44 -0.17 10.77
C LEU A 48 0.72 -1.27 11.54
N LEU A 49 0.23 -0.98 12.74
CA LEU A 49 -0.55 -1.94 13.51
C LEU A 49 -1.83 -2.34 12.77
N VAL A 50 -2.49 -1.40 12.14
CA VAL A 50 -3.68 -1.68 11.33
C VAL A 50 -3.32 -2.41 10.04
N ILE A 51 -2.24 -2.00 9.36
CA ILE A 51 -1.74 -2.68 8.15
C ILE A 51 -1.40 -4.14 8.44
N LEU A 52 -0.78 -4.42 9.59
CA LEU A 52 -0.50 -5.79 10.03
C LEU A 52 -1.78 -6.62 10.10
N VAL A 53 -2.81 -6.10 10.77
CA VAL A 53 -4.11 -6.79 10.90
C VAL A 53 -4.78 -6.96 9.53
N GLN A 54 -4.84 -5.90 8.73
CA GLN A 54 -5.45 -5.94 7.39
C GLN A 54 -4.73 -6.94 6.48
N THR A 55 -3.39 -6.95 6.49
CA THR A 55 -2.60 -7.90 5.70
C THR A 55 -2.83 -9.34 6.16
N TYR A 56 -2.84 -9.59 7.46
CA TYR A 56 -3.11 -10.93 7.99
C TYR A 56 -4.50 -11.42 7.57
N ILE A 57 -5.53 -10.60 7.73
CA ILE A 57 -6.90 -10.91 7.28
C ILE A 57 -6.91 -11.19 5.77
N SER A 58 -6.22 -10.37 4.98
CA SER A 58 -6.13 -10.54 3.52
C SER A 58 -5.52 -11.88 3.12
N VAL A 59 -4.43 -12.28 3.77
CA VAL A 59 -3.73 -13.56 3.48
C VAL A 59 -4.59 -14.76 3.89
N ILE A 60 -5.28 -14.69 5.04
CA ILE A 60 -6.20 -15.74 5.45
C ILE A 60 -7.38 -15.86 4.48
N PHE A 61 -7.93 -14.73 4.04
CA PHE A 61 -8.99 -14.70 3.04
C PHE A 61 -8.53 -15.25 1.68
N ALA A 62 -7.32 -14.86 1.25
CA ALA A 62 -6.67 -15.42 0.05
C ALA A 62 -6.49 -16.94 0.14
N ARG A 63 -6.10 -17.47 1.33
CA ARG A 63 -6.02 -18.91 1.58
C ARG A 63 -7.36 -19.62 1.34
N TYR A 64 -8.45 -18.99 1.77
CA TYR A 64 -9.80 -19.54 1.61
C TYR A 64 -10.21 -19.55 0.13
N ILE A 65 -9.97 -18.47 -0.58
CA ILE A 65 -10.29 -18.31 -2.00
C ILE A 65 -9.45 -19.22 -2.88
N ASN A 66 -8.16 -19.39 -2.58
CA ASN A 66 -7.22 -20.18 -3.39
C ASN A 66 -7.59 -21.68 -3.52
N LYS A 67 -8.55 -22.15 -2.74
CA LYS A 67 -9.10 -23.50 -2.86
C LYS A 67 -10.12 -23.64 -4.00
N ASN A 68 -10.58 -22.54 -4.56
CA ASN A 68 -11.60 -22.47 -5.61
C ASN A 68 -11.04 -21.74 -6.83
N GLU A 69 -10.59 -22.48 -7.85
CA GLU A 69 -9.95 -21.91 -9.04
C GLU A 69 -10.83 -20.90 -9.78
N GLU A 70 -12.12 -21.18 -9.91
CA GLU A 70 -13.09 -20.26 -10.55
C GLU A 70 -13.15 -18.91 -9.86
N VAL A 71 -13.10 -18.88 -8.52
CA VAL A 71 -13.10 -17.63 -7.74
C VAL A 71 -11.80 -16.86 -7.94
N VAL A 72 -10.68 -17.57 -8.07
CA VAL A 72 -9.37 -16.94 -8.35
C VAL A 72 -9.37 -16.24 -9.71
N VAL A 73 -9.91 -16.90 -10.74
CA VAL A 73 -10.02 -16.32 -12.10
C VAL A 73 -10.91 -15.08 -12.06
N LEU A 74 -12.12 -15.20 -11.48
CA LEU A 74 -13.06 -14.09 -11.35
C LEU A 74 -12.44 -12.87 -10.63
N LEU A 75 -11.70 -13.08 -9.54
CA LEU A 75 -11.04 -12.00 -8.80
C LEU A 75 -9.92 -11.33 -9.61
N ARG A 76 -9.18 -12.08 -10.43
CA ARG A 76 -8.18 -11.52 -11.34
C ARG A 76 -8.83 -10.62 -12.41
N GLU A 77 -9.93 -11.06 -13.00
CA GLU A 77 -10.69 -10.30 -14.01
C GLU A 77 -11.26 -9.01 -13.41
N ILE A 78 -11.87 -9.09 -12.22
CA ILE A 78 -12.36 -7.91 -11.49
C ILE A 78 -11.18 -6.98 -11.15
N GLY A 79 -10.08 -7.54 -10.66
CA GLY A 79 -8.86 -6.78 -10.35
C GLY A 79 -8.31 -6.04 -11.57
N LEU A 80 -8.23 -6.70 -12.73
CA LEU A 80 -7.84 -6.08 -13.99
C LEU A 80 -8.74 -4.89 -14.32
N GLY A 81 -10.06 -5.05 -14.24
CA GLY A 81 -11.02 -3.98 -14.48
C GLY A 81 -10.79 -2.79 -13.55
N ILE A 82 -10.68 -3.04 -12.25
CA ILE A 82 -10.45 -2.00 -11.24
C ILE A 82 -9.12 -1.25 -11.50
N PHE A 83 -8.00 -1.95 -11.69
CA PHE A 83 -6.71 -1.31 -11.91
C PHE A 83 -6.67 -0.54 -13.23
N THR A 84 -7.32 -1.03 -14.28
CA THR A 84 -7.44 -0.32 -15.55
C THR A 84 -8.21 0.99 -15.39
N VAL A 85 -9.37 0.95 -14.71
CA VAL A 85 -10.19 2.14 -14.45
C VAL A 85 -9.44 3.15 -13.59
N ILE A 86 -8.76 2.70 -12.52
CA ILE A 86 -7.96 3.56 -11.64
C ILE A 86 -6.81 4.18 -12.41
N SER A 87 -6.07 3.39 -13.21
CA SER A 87 -4.97 3.89 -14.02
C SER A 87 -5.45 4.98 -14.98
N PHE A 88 -6.52 4.70 -15.73
CA PHE A 88 -7.10 5.63 -16.68
C PHE A 88 -7.58 6.92 -16.01
N TYR A 89 -8.27 6.80 -14.86
CA TYR A 89 -8.70 7.96 -14.08
C TYR A 89 -7.53 8.84 -13.64
N PHE A 90 -6.48 8.24 -13.06
CA PHE A 90 -5.33 9.02 -12.56
C PHE A 90 -4.45 9.60 -13.66
N LEU A 91 -4.34 8.94 -14.82
CA LEU A 91 -3.57 9.45 -15.95
C LEU A 91 -4.27 10.60 -16.69
N PHE A 92 -5.60 10.52 -16.84
CA PHE A 92 -6.33 11.42 -17.74
C PHE A 92 -7.29 12.38 -17.03
N PHE A 93 -7.85 12.04 -15.87
CA PHE A 93 -8.92 12.80 -15.23
C PHE A 93 -8.57 13.36 -13.85
N ALA A 94 -7.63 12.76 -13.12
CA ALA A 94 -7.36 13.19 -11.77
C ALA A 94 -6.75 14.60 -11.74
N LYS A 95 -7.46 15.52 -11.09
CA LYS A 95 -6.99 16.89 -10.89
C LYS A 95 -5.88 16.91 -9.85
N THR A 96 -4.84 17.70 -10.09
CA THR A 96 -3.78 17.94 -9.12
C THR A 96 -4.39 18.53 -7.84
N PRO A 97 -4.12 17.96 -6.65
CA PRO A 97 -4.67 18.50 -5.41
C PRO A 97 -4.27 19.96 -5.24
N LYS A 98 -5.25 20.85 -5.08
CA LYS A 98 -4.97 22.25 -4.71
C LYS A 98 -4.37 22.28 -3.32
N LYS A 99 -3.30 23.06 -3.16
CA LYS A 99 -2.59 23.30 -1.90
C LYS A 99 -3.53 23.95 -0.89
N GLN A 100 -4.22 23.15 -0.09
CA GLN A 100 -4.81 23.62 1.16
C GLN A 100 -3.78 23.41 2.26
N ILE A 101 -2.85 24.35 2.36
CA ILE A 101 -2.10 24.53 3.61
C ILE A 101 -3.02 25.39 4.48
N ASP A 102 -3.98 24.73 5.12
CA ASP A 102 -4.68 25.37 6.22
C ASP A 102 -3.63 25.69 7.29
N LYS A 103 -3.41 26.99 7.45
CA LYS A 103 -2.72 27.55 8.60
C LYS A 103 -3.61 27.44 9.84
N GLU A 104 -4.12 26.24 10.12
CA GLU A 104 -4.69 25.97 11.42
C GLU A 104 -3.59 26.12 12.46
N SER A 105 -3.88 26.89 13.47
CA SER A 105 -3.05 27.16 14.64
C SER A 105 -2.31 25.89 15.06
N ILE A 106 -0.96 25.96 15.09
CA ILE A 106 -0.04 24.88 15.41
C ILE A 106 -0.18 24.55 16.90
N GLN A 107 -1.28 23.92 17.31
CA GLN A 107 -1.33 23.21 18.57
C GLN A 107 -0.68 21.83 18.36
N LEU A 108 0.50 21.65 18.93
CA LEU A 108 1.23 20.39 18.87
C LEU A 108 0.39 19.29 19.52
N LYS A 109 -0.23 18.45 18.70
CA LYS A 109 -1.04 17.33 19.18
C LYS A 109 -0.18 16.30 19.91
N SER A 110 -0.74 15.67 20.96
CA SER A 110 -0.01 14.68 21.76
C SER A 110 0.41 13.46 20.94
N LYS A 111 1.46 12.75 21.36
CA LYS A 111 1.91 11.51 20.72
C LYS A 111 0.79 10.47 20.66
N ARG A 112 0.01 10.33 21.76
CA ARG A 112 -1.14 9.42 21.83
C ARG A 112 -2.17 9.76 20.76
N SER A 113 -2.52 11.04 20.60
CA SER A 113 -3.43 11.50 19.54
C SER A 113 -2.92 11.15 18.14
N ARG A 114 -1.60 11.27 17.88
CA ARG A 114 -1.02 10.92 16.58
C ARG A 114 -1.02 9.41 16.32
N PHE A 115 -0.80 8.58 17.34
CA PHE A 115 -0.91 7.13 17.22
C PHE A 115 -2.33 6.70 16.80
N PHE A 116 -3.34 7.14 17.54
CA PHE A 116 -4.73 6.82 17.20
C PHE A 116 -5.18 7.40 15.86
N MET A 117 -4.67 8.58 15.47
CA MET A 117 -4.90 9.14 14.15
C MET A 117 -4.32 8.26 13.05
N GLY A 118 -3.11 7.70 13.25
CA GLY A 118 -2.50 6.75 12.33
C GLY A 118 -3.33 5.49 12.17
N MET A 119 -3.79 4.93 13.29
CA MET A 119 -4.71 3.77 13.30
C MET A 119 -6.01 4.08 12.54
N LEU A 120 -6.65 5.20 12.83
CA LEU A 120 -7.94 5.56 12.24
C LEU A 120 -7.83 5.76 10.74
N ILE A 121 -6.84 6.53 10.28
CA ILE A 121 -6.63 6.79 8.84
C ILE A 121 -6.30 5.48 8.10
N SER A 122 -5.50 4.60 8.71
CA SER A 122 -5.20 3.29 8.13
C SER A 122 -6.42 2.37 8.12
N ALA A 123 -7.26 2.39 9.18
CA ALA A 123 -8.46 1.56 9.25
C ALA A 123 -9.52 1.95 8.19
N ILE A 124 -9.64 3.24 7.89
CA ILE A 124 -10.54 3.73 6.82
C ILE A 124 -10.00 3.39 5.43
N ASN A 125 -8.70 3.19 5.29
CA ASN A 125 -8.09 2.80 4.04
C ASN A 125 -8.28 1.29 3.79
N PHE A 126 -9.32 0.92 3.04
CA PHE A 126 -9.62 -0.47 2.72
C PHE A 126 -8.77 -1.06 1.58
N PHE A 127 -8.03 -0.23 0.86
CA PHE A 127 -7.22 -0.66 -0.30
C PHE A 127 -6.22 -1.80 -0.01
N PRO A 128 -5.54 -1.86 1.15
CA PRO A 128 -4.63 -2.96 1.47
C PRO A 128 -5.28 -4.34 1.43
N ILE A 129 -6.56 -4.46 1.77
CA ILE A 129 -7.23 -5.77 1.85
C ILE A 129 -7.29 -6.44 0.48
N PRO A 130 -7.96 -5.91 -0.56
CA PRO A 130 -7.99 -6.54 -1.87
C PRO A 130 -6.60 -6.64 -2.51
N TYR A 131 -5.72 -5.67 -2.27
CA TYR A 131 -4.36 -5.68 -2.79
C TYR A 131 -3.55 -6.87 -2.28
N TYR A 132 -3.52 -7.11 -0.97
CA TYR A 132 -2.76 -8.24 -0.42
C TYR A 132 -3.45 -9.59 -0.62
N VAL A 133 -4.77 -9.65 -0.81
CA VAL A 133 -5.45 -10.85 -1.31
C VAL A 133 -4.89 -11.21 -2.69
N LEU A 134 -4.88 -10.26 -3.62
CA LEU A 134 -4.39 -10.48 -4.98
C LEU A 134 -2.90 -10.86 -5.00
N VAL A 135 -2.06 -10.15 -4.24
CA VAL A 135 -0.64 -10.46 -4.10
C VAL A 135 -0.43 -11.88 -3.60
N SER A 136 -1.14 -12.30 -2.55
CA SER A 136 -0.99 -13.63 -1.95
C SER A 136 -1.39 -14.74 -2.92
N ILE A 137 -2.49 -14.58 -3.65
CA ILE A 137 -2.95 -15.53 -4.67
C ILE A 137 -1.94 -15.60 -5.82
N THR A 138 -1.45 -14.45 -6.28
CA THR A 138 -0.46 -14.39 -7.36
C THR A 138 0.84 -15.09 -6.95
N LEU A 139 1.38 -14.82 -5.77
CA LEU A 139 2.59 -15.48 -5.28
C LEU A 139 2.40 -16.99 -5.10
N ALA A 140 1.21 -17.43 -4.69
CA ALA A 140 0.89 -18.85 -4.57
C ALA A 140 0.81 -19.53 -5.93
N SER A 141 0.22 -18.90 -6.95
CA SER A 141 0.14 -19.45 -8.31
C SER A 141 1.52 -19.65 -8.96
N TYR A 142 2.51 -18.79 -8.61
CA TYR A 142 3.91 -18.96 -9.02
C TYR A 142 4.73 -19.87 -8.10
N LYS A 143 4.10 -20.56 -7.11
CA LYS A 143 4.78 -21.42 -6.14
C LYS A 143 5.86 -20.72 -5.30
N ILE A 144 5.83 -19.40 -5.24
CA ILE A 144 6.73 -18.56 -4.43
C ILE A 144 6.26 -18.52 -2.97
N PHE A 145 4.95 -18.67 -2.74
CA PHE A 145 4.31 -18.57 -1.44
C PHE A 145 3.40 -19.78 -1.22
N THR A 146 3.35 -20.26 0.02
CA THR A 146 2.41 -21.27 0.48
C THR A 146 1.60 -20.75 1.66
N PHE A 147 0.36 -21.25 1.81
CA PHE A 147 -0.53 -20.82 2.88
C PHE A 147 -0.28 -21.59 4.21
N ASP A 148 0.96 -22.00 4.48
CA ASP A 148 1.36 -22.50 5.80
C ASP A 148 1.64 -21.33 6.77
N ALA A 149 1.58 -21.61 8.07
CA ALA A 149 1.69 -20.59 9.10
C ALA A 149 3.01 -19.78 9.01
N VAL A 150 4.13 -20.45 8.72
CA VAL A 150 5.46 -19.82 8.65
C VAL A 150 5.51 -18.85 7.48
N SER A 151 5.06 -19.27 6.30
CA SER A 151 5.00 -18.41 5.10
C SER A 151 4.06 -17.23 5.29
N ILE A 152 2.88 -17.44 5.90
CA ILE A 152 1.92 -16.38 6.20
C ILE A 152 2.55 -15.29 7.08
N TYR A 153 3.11 -15.68 8.24
CA TYR A 153 3.76 -14.71 9.13
C TYR A 153 4.94 -14.02 8.47
N SER A 154 5.75 -14.75 7.71
CA SER A 154 6.89 -14.17 6.99
C SER A 154 6.45 -13.09 6.01
N LEU A 155 5.42 -13.36 5.20
CA LEU A 155 4.86 -12.39 4.25
C LEU A 155 4.29 -11.17 4.97
N VAL A 156 3.50 -11.38 6.03
CA VAL A 156 2.91 -10.28 6.83
C VAL A 156 3.99 -9.40 7.44
N PHE A 157 5.02 -9.98 8.05
CA PHE A 157 6.14 -9.19 8.58
C PHE A 157 6.91 -8.48 7.45
N GLY A 158 7.14 -9.14 6.31
CA GLY A 158 7.72 -8.50 5.13
C GLY A 158 6.94 -7.25 4.73
N VAL A 159 5.60 -7.34 4.66
CA VAL A 159 4.73 -6.20 4.36
C VAL A 159 4.87 -5.09 5.39
N VAL A 160 4.87 -5.40 6.68
CA VAL A 160 5.01 -4.39 7.74
C VAL A 160 6.36 -3.67 7.65
N PHE A 161 7.45 -4.39 7.42
CA PHE A 161 8.78 -3.80 7.27
C PHE A 161 8.91 -2.98 5.99
N GLY A 162 8.36 -3.45 4.86
CA GLY A 162 8.30 -2.69 3.62
C GLY A 162 7.49 -1.40 3.76
N SER A 163 6.32 -1.49 4.40
CA SER A 163 5.46 -0.33 4.71
C SER A 163 6.18 0.68 5.59
N PHE A 164 6.82 0.21 6.66
CA PHE A 164 7.63 1.08 7.52
C PHE A 164 8.72 1.80 6.75
N SER A 165 9.44 1.10 5.88
CA SER A 165 10.52 1.68 5.08
C SER A 165 10.03 2.82 4.20
N VAL A 166 8.89 2.62 3.51
CA VAL A 166 8.30 3.68 2.67
C VAL A 166 7.84 4.86 3.51
N PHE A 167 7.08 4.62 4.59
CA PHE A 167 6.63 5.72 5.46
C PHE A 167 7.79 6.48 6.09
N TYR A 168 8.84 5.78 6.49
CA TYR A 168 10.04 6.40 7.02
C TYR A 168 10.72 7.29 5.98
N CYS A 169 10.83 6.83 4.73
CA CYS A 169 11.33 7.64 3.64
C CYS A 169 10.48 8.91 3.46
N TYR A 170 9.16 8.81 3.48
CA TYR A 170 8.26 9.97 3.40
C TYR A 170 8.50 10.95 4.56
N VAL A 171 8.58 10.45 5.79
CA VAL A 171 8.81 11.27 6.99
C VAL A 171 10.12 12.04 6.90
N VAL A 172 11.22 11.37 6.50
CA VAL A 172 12.56 11.98 6.42
C VAL A 172 12.70 12.91 5.22
N PHE A 173 12.19 12.46 4.06
CA PHE A 173 12.30 13.21 2.81
C PHE A 173 11.55 14.53 2.88
N PHE A 174 10.31 14.53 3.34
CA PHE A 174 9.52 15.75 3.42
C PHE A 174 9.97 16.69 4.54
N GLU A 175 10.58 16.17 5.61
CA GLU A 175 11.24 17.01 6.62
C GLU A 175 12.39 17.82 6.02
N LYS A 176 13.18 17.20 5.13
CA LYS A 176 14.31 17.85 4.45
C LYS A 176 13.91 18.77 3.31
N LEU A 177 12.78 18.47 2.63
CA LEU A 177 12.36 19.15 1.40
C LEU A 177 11.19 20.13 1.62
N LYS A 178 11.15 20.83 2.74
CA LYS A 178 10.11 21.86 3.02
C LYS A 178 9.80 22.81 1.84
N SER A 179 10.77 23.03 0.95
CA SER A 179 10.67 23.98 -0.18
C SER A 179 10.32 23.35 -1.54
N LYS A 180 10.41 22.00 -1.73
CA LYS A 180 10.23 21.33 -3.03
C LYS A 180 9.04 20.36 -3.09
N THR A 181 8.18 20.38 -2.09
CA THR A 181 6.98 19.52 -2.00
C THR A 181 6.05 19.69 -3.20
N ASP A 182 6.04 20.88 -3.82
CA ASP A 182 5.12 21.21 -4.91
C ASP A 182 5.37 20.38 -6.18
N TYR A 183 6.61 20.01 -6.49
CA TYR A 183 6.94 19.18 -7.66
C TYR A 183 6.38 17.76 -7.55
N PHE A 184 6.49 17.14 -6.36
CA PHE A 184 5.97 15.79 -6.14
C PHE A 184 4.45 15.75 -6.15
N ILE A 185 3.79 16.73 -5.52
CA ILE A 185 2.32 16.81 -5.53
C ILE A 185 1.80 16.98 -6.96
N LYS A 186 2.49 17.75 -7.80
CA LYS A 186 2.10 17.99 -9.19
C LYS A 186 2.13 16.71 -10.05
N ASN A 187 3.09 15.83 -9.82
CA ASN A 187 3.27 14.60 -10.61
C ASN A 187 2.65 13.36 -9.98
N MET A 188 1.99 13.49 -8.83
CA MET A 188 1.43 12.39 -8.06
C MET A 188 0.47 11.52 -8.87
N ASN A 189 -0.48 12.15 -9.57
CA ASN A 189 -1.49 11.43 -10.35
C ASN A 189 -0.85 10.60 -11.47
N THR A 190 0.18 11.13 -12.14
CA THR A 190 0.92 10.40 -13.16
C THR A 190 1.63 9.18 -12.59
N ILE A 191 2.26 9.31 -11.41
CA ILE A 191 2.93 8.20 -10.73
C ILE A 191 1.93 7.11 -10.36
N ILE A 192 0.78 7.47 -9.76
CA ILE A 192 -0.28 6.51 -9.41
C ILE A 192 -0.79 5.81 -10.67
N GLY A 193 -1.09 6.58 -11.73
CA GLY A 193 -1.59 6.04 -12.99
C GLY A 193 -0.60 5.07 -13.66
N LEU A 194 0.69 5.39 -13.68
CA LEU A 194 1.72 4.50 -14.23
C LEU A 194 1.88 3.21 -13.43
N VAL A 195 1.88 3.29 -12.09
CA VAL A 195 2.01 2.11 -11.24
C VAL A 195 0.79 1.20 -11.37
N THR A 196 -0.42 1.76 -11.32
CA THR A 196 -1.66 0.97 -11.48
C THR A 196 -1.80 0.41 -12.89
N GLY A 197 -1.37 1.15 -13.93
CA GLY A 197 -1.31 0.68 -15.31
C GLY A 197 -0.32 -0.49 -15.50
N PHE A 198 0.84 -0.41 -14.88
CA PHE A 198 1.81 -1.51 -14.89
C PHE A 198 1.25 -2.78 -14.25
N VAL A 199 0.57 -2.65 -13.10
CA VAL A 199 -0.11 -3.79 -12.44
C VAL A 199 -1.21 -4.37 -13.34
N ALA A 200 -2.00 -3.52 -14.00
CA ALA A 200 -3.04 -3.97 -14.94
C ALA A 200 -2.44 -4.77 -16.11
N ILE A 201 -1.33 -4.31 -16.69
CA ILE A 201 -0.62 -5.02 -17.79
C ILE A 201 -0.12 -6.40 -17.31
N LEU A 202 0.52 -6.47 -16.14
CA LEU A 202 0.97 -7.75 -15.58
C LEU A 202 -0.19 -8.71 -15.34
N THR A 203 -1.32 -8.20 -14.84
CA THR A 203 -2.52 -9.00 -14.60
C THR A 203 -3.11 -9.50 -15.91
N LEU A 204 -3.15 -8.66 -16.95
CA LEU A 204 -3.61 -9.06 -18.29
C LEU A 204 -2.75 -10.17 -18.88
N ILE A 205 -1.42 -10.06 -18.82
CA ILE A 205 -0.49 -11.10 -19.30
C ILE A 205 -0.77 -12.42 -18.56
N ASN A 206 -1.00 -12.37 -17.25
CA ASN A 206 -1.29 -13.57 -16.46
C ASN A 206 -2.61 -14.23 -16.86
N ILE A 207 -3.67 -13.44 -17.12
CA ILE A 207 -4.97 -13.92 -17.60
C ILE A 207 -4.83 -14.56 -18.99
N LEU A 208 -4.14 -13.91 -19.92
CA LEU A 208 -3.92 -14.43 -21.25
C LEU A 208 -3.15 -15.77 -21.22
N ASN A 209 -2.10 -15.86 -20.42
CA ASN A 209 -1.36 -17.12 -20.23
C ASN A 209 -2.22 -18.24 -19.64
N TYR A 210 -3.20 -17.92 -18.81
CA TYR A 210 -4.12 -18.91 -18.24
C TYR A 210 -5.13 -19.44 -19.27
N HIS A 211 -5.62 -18.58 -20.16
CA HIS A 211 -6.63 -18.97 -21.17
C HIS A 211 -6.03 -19.60 -22.44
N PHE A 212 -4.75 -19.35 -22.74
CA PHE A 212 -4.09 -19.82 -23.97
C PHE A 212 -3.12 -20.99 -23.73
N ASN A 213 -2.85 -21.40 -22.51
CA ASN A 213 -2.14 -22.62 -22.12
C ASN A 213 -3.05 -23.61 -21.40
#